data_c62ddd2dc82ea3f8063bd7eeadef4eda
#
_entry.id   c62ddd2dc82ea3f8063bd7eeadef4eda
#
_cell.length_a   1.000
_cell.length_b   1.000
_cell.length_c   1.000
_cell.angle_alpha   90.00
_cell.angle_beta   90.00
_cell.angle_gamma   90.00
#
_symmetry.space_group_name_H-M   'P 1'
#
loop_
_entity.id
_entity.type
_entity.pdbx_description
1 polymer ?
#
loop_
_entity_poly.entity_id
_entity_poly.type
_entity_poly.pdbx_seq_one_letter_code
_entity_poly.pdbx_strand_id
1 'polypeptide(L)'
;MNPPEAYLPWAQNFRDSYDRRESAMFVLHNNIADLFPSGGDYVSCRTYLEGMLRRGGYITISFDVSRGMRFLDDAEAQTFVNLANANRKHSDRLIQNIYDFPRESTKALAFIEAFIVGIESSTRPVAVIFEFAEHLAPNGDPQTMTEIDRINTVTLLRFARLFYERLQDDKARDAVCFLLAPNLHNIHPELVRSELVIDVDVPRPSAEDRARFIRWQQAKLVVEGHPPITMDVTEAQLVEQTAGLTLTGIRHLFLRAMHTEGRRLSSSFVMQRKRDLIERDSRGMLEVLSPRHGMDAVGGNESIKQFFVSAAADLREGCSDVPVGVICPGPNGVGKTFIAKAFARDSGLNCVSLRNFRGMYVGQTESNLDTIFNILKAMTPNVVIIDEADKMLGNEVGGDSNKVDERVFGAFTAFMGDPEYRGKIFWLLLTARPFNLAPDTGRPGRVEEHVPILAPETLEDKKSILDAVCRSRGIKLVEQGGGAPEDGAFATLFDALGFVTPAALELIANRARRTARRAGIAPDSKTSVIEVPFTTFLEEVASFVPEGSKSKLQLQTIEAVMYTNHLAYLPEPWKSRLRDDPDGLSREREQLRVLVGYQ
;
A
#
# COMPACT_ATOMS: atom_id res chain seq x y z
N MET A 1 -40.94 -12.50 -3.55
CA MET A 1 -40.17 -11.70 -2.58
C MET A 1 -38.72 -12.16 -2.70
N ASN A 2 -37.83 -11.30 -3.14
CA ASN A 2 -36.41 -11.60 -3.03
C ASN A 2 -36.08 -11.77 -1.54
N PRO A 3 -35.22 -12.75 -1.16
CA PRO A 3 -34.79 -12.84 0.23
C PRO A 3 -34.20 -11.49 0.67
N PRO A 4 -34.37 -11.10 1.94
CA PRO A 4 -33.79 -9.86 2.42
C PRO A 4 -32.30 -9.87 2.09
N GLU A 5 -31.85 -8.81 1.43
CA GLU A 5 -30.44 -8.64 1.03
C GLU A 5 -29.57 -8.80 2.30
N ALA A 6 -28.68 -9.76 2.30
CA ALA A 6 -27.79 -9.99 3.44
C ALA A 6 -26.95 -8.74 3.69
N TYR A 7 -26.79 -8.36 4.93
CA TYR A 7 -25.93 -7.24 5.30
C TYR A 7 -24.48 -7.53 4.90
N LEU A 8 -23.77 -6.49 4.53
CA LEU A 8 -22.32 -6.60 4.32
C LEU A 8 -21.64 -7.01 5.64
N PRO A 9 -20.54 -7.79 5.59
CA PRO A 9 -19.90 -8.32 6.81
C PRO A 9 -19.60 -7.24 7.86
N TRP A 10 -19.05 -6.08 7.44
CA TRP A 10 -18.77 -4.97 8.35
C TRP A 10 -20.06 -4.35 8.94
N ALA A 11 -21.16 -4.34 8.19
CA ALA A 11 -22.44 -3.87 8.67
C ALA A 11 -23.10 -4.88 9.63
N GLN A 12 -22.87 -6.17 9.42
CA GLN A 12 -23.30 -7.21 10.33
C GLN A 12 -22.59 -7.09 11.68
N ASN A 13 -21.28 -6.78 11.69
CA ASN A 13 -20.50 -6.63 12.91
C ASN A 13 -21.08 -5.56 13.86
N PHE A 14 -21.35 -4.35 13.38
CA PHE A 14 -21.91 -3.32 14.25
C PHE A 14 -23.35 -3.64 14.68
N ARG A 15 -24.11 -4.31 13.82
CA ARG A 15 -25.44 -4.79 14.18
C ARG A 15 -25.40 -5.83 15.31
N ASP A 16 -24.49 -6.80 15.21
CA ASP A 16 -24.30 -7.81 16.25
C ASP A 16 -23.90 -7.17 17.59
N SER A 17 -23.03 -6.16 17.57
CA SER A 17 -22.65 -5.40 18.77
C SER A 17 -23.82 -4.60 19.33
N TYR A 18 -24.66 -4.01 18.48
CA TYR A 18 -25.88 -3.33 18.91
C TYR A 18 -26.87 -4.32 19.53
N ASP A 19 -27.12 -5.46 18.90
CA ASP A 19 -28.03 -6.49 19.38
C ASP A 19 -27.57 -7.12 20.72
N ARG A 20 -26.23 -7.21 20.93
CA ARG A 20 -25.61 -7.63 22.20
C ARG A 20 -25.56 -6.54 23.26
N ARG A 21 -26.02 -5.33 22.97
CA ARG A 21 -25.99 -4.14 23.83
C ARG A 21 -24.57 -3.66 24.20
N GLU A 22 -23.60 -3.90 23.34
CA GLU A 22 -22.23 -3.48 23.58
C GLU A 22 -22.07 -1.97 23.34
N SER A 23 -22.64 -1.45 22.25
CA SER A 23 -22.66 -0.02 21.92
C SER A 23 -23.85 0.34 21.04
N ALA A 24 -24.23 1.61 21.06
CA ALA A 24 -25.15 2.24 20.12
C ALA A 24 -24.50 3.43 19.38
N MET A 25 -23.17 3.59 19.48
CA MET A 25 -22.42 4.60 18.76
C MET A 25 -21.23 3.97 18.04
N PHE A 26 -21.19 4.15 16.74
CA PHE A 26 -20.23 3.50 15.84
C PHE A 26 -19.45 4.52 15.01
N VAL A 27 -18.14 4.34 14.90
CA VAL A 27 -17.27 5.12 14.00
C VAL A 27 -16.93 4.26 12.79
N LEU A 28 -17.50 4.58 11.64
CA LEU A 28 -17.18 3.92 10.38
C LEU A 28 -16.04 4.66 9.70
N HIS A 29 -14.99 3.95 9.33
CA HIS A 29 -13.79 4.55 8.76
C HIS A 29 -13.22 3.76 7.57
N ASN A 30 -12.19 4.29 6.92
CA ASN A 30 -11.50 3.79 5.74
C ASN A 30 -12.30 3.95 4.44
N ASN A 31 -12.91 2.91 3.91
CA ASN A 31 -13.50 2.94 2.57
C ASN A 31 -14.92 3.52 2.52
N ILE A 32 -15.26 4.48 3.38
CA ILE A 32 -16.61 5.07 3.47
C ILE A 32 -17.02 5.91 2.26
N ALA A 33 -16.06 6.38 1.47
CA ALA A 33 -16.31 7.19 0.26
C ALA A 33 -16.61 6.34 -0.99
N ASP A 34 -16.66 5.02 -0.85
CA ASP A 34 -16.90 4.09 -1.95
C ASP A 34 -18.40 3.83 -2.20
N LEU A 35 -18.68 2.92 -3.10
CA LEU A 35 -20.01 2.46 -3.47
C LEU A 35 -20.34 1.14 -2.78
N PHE A 36 -21.62 0.99 -2.39
CA PHE A 36 -22.12 -0.18 -1.68
C PHE A 36 -23.37 -0.74 -2.36
N PRO A 37 -23.53 -2.07 -2.48
CA PRO A 37 -24.70 -2.68 -3.11
C PRO A 37 -25.95 -2.45 -2.25
N SER A 38 -27.04 -1.98 -2.85
CA SER A 38 -28.32 -1.78 -2.20
C SER A 38 -29.48 -1.82 -3.21
N GLY A 39 -30.42 -2.73 -3.03
CA GLY A 39 -31.64 -2.79 -3.86
C GLY A 39 -31.37 -3.07 -5.35
N GLY A 40 -30.28 -3.74 -5.71
CA GLY A 40 -29.90 -4.01 -7.09
C GLY A 40 -29.11 -2.87 -7.76
N ASP A 41 -28.84 -1.79 -7.05
CA ASP A 41 -27.99 -0.66 -7.47
C ASP A 41 -26.74 -0.54 -6.55
N TYR A 42 -25.90 0.44 -6.80
CA TYR A 42 -24.75 0.80 -5.98
C TYR A 42 -24.85 2.25 -5.53
N VAL A 43 -24.79 2.47 -4.22
CA VAL A 43 -25.08 3.75 -3.55
C VAL A 43 -23.93 4.18 -2.65
N SER A 44 -23.95 5.42 -2.15
CA SER A 44 -22.97 5.90 -1.16
C SER A 44 -23.13 5.17 0.19
N CYS A 45 -22.08 5.20 1.03
CA CYS A 45 -22.12 4.63 2.40
C CYS A 45 -23.31 5.18 3.20
N ARG A 46 -23.52 6.49 3.18
CA ARG A 46 -24.66 7.13 3.84
C ARG A 46 -25.99 6.55 3.34
N THR A 47 -26.21 6.50 2.03
CA THR A 47 -27.45 5.99 1.44
C THR A 47 -27.66 4.50 1.74
N TYR A 48 -26.58 3.71 1.81
CA TYR A 48 -26.63 2.32 2.24
C TYR A 48 -27.12 2.19 3.69
N LEU A 49 -26.56 2.98 4.61
CA LEU A 49 -26.98 3.03 6.02
C LEU A 49 -28.42 3.50 6.15
N GLU A 50 -28.81 4.59 5.48
CA GLU A 50 -30.20 5.10 5.47
C GLU A 50 -31.18 4.01 5.01
N GLY A 51 -30.85 3.30 3.92
CA GLY A 51 -31.67 2.20 3.42
C GLY A 51 -31.77 1.01 4.39
N MET A 52 -30.67 0.69 5.08
CA MET A 52 -30.66 -0.35 6.11
C MET A 52 -31.51 0.05 7.33
N LEU A 53 -31.33 1.25 7.83
CA LEU A 53 -32.05 1.79 8.99
C LEU A 53 -33.54 1.95 8.72
N ARG A 54 -33.92 2.39 7.51
CA ARG A 54 -35.32 2.46 7.07
C ARG A 54 -35.99 1.09 7.10
N ARG A 55 -35.31 0.01 6.68
CA ARG A 55 -35.84 -1.36 6.79
C ARG A 55 -36.04 -1.77 8.26
N GLY A 56 -35.25 -1.25 9.19
CA GLY A 56 -35.40 -1.40 10.64
C GLY A 56 -36.44 -0.48 11.25
N GLY A 57 -37.13 0.36 10.46
CA GLY A 57 -38.17 1.27 10.93
C GLY A 57 -37.66 2.57 11.55
N TYR A 58 -36.34 2.85 11.48
CA TYR A 58 -35.73 4.06 12.03
C TYR A 58 -36.13 5.31 11.24
N ILE A 59 -36.24 6.43 11.94
CA ILE A 59 -36.18 7.77 11.37
C ILE A 59 -34.69 8.15 11.36
N THR A 60 -34.18 8.50 10.19
CA THR A 60 -32.74 8.74 10.04
C THR A 60 -32.45 10.23 9.82
N ILE A 61 -31.63 10.80 10.70
CA ILE A 61 -31.11 12.16 10.62
C ILE A 61 -29.67 12.07 10.12
N SER A 62 -29.40 12.63 8.95
CA SER A 62 -28.03 12.81 8.47
C SER A 62 -27.60 14.27 8.69
N PHE A 63 -26.40 14.49 9.21
CA PHE A 63 -25.87 15.81 9.52
C PHE A 63 -24.43 15.97 8.99
N ASP A 64 -24.16 17.10 8.36
CA ASP A 64 -22.81 17.58 8.12
C ASP A 64 -22.71 19.10 8.41
N VAL A 65 -21.50 19.58 8.70
CA VAL A 65 -21.23 20.98 9.11
C VAL A 65 -21.57 22.02 8.05
N SER A 66 -21.65 21.62 6.78
CA SER A 66 -21.91 22.55 5.67
C SER A 66 -23.39 22.66 5.30
N ARG A 67 -24.14 21.57 5.42
CA ARG A 67 -25.54 21.48 4.99
C ARG A 67 -26.54 21.44 6.13
N GLY A 68 -26.09 21.09 7.33
CA GLY A 68 -26.96 20.88 8.48
C GLY A 68 -27.71 19.54 8.43
N MET A 69 -28.89 19.48 9.05
CA MET A 69 -29.71 18.27 9.10
C MET A 69 -30.37 17.96 7.77
N ARG A 70 -30.36 16.69 7.39
CA ARG A 70 -31.00 16.14 6.18
C ARG A 70 -31.73 14.85 6.53
N PHE A 71 -32.74 14.55 5.73
CA PHE A 71 -33.57 13.35 5.84
C PHE A 71 -33.56 12.61 4.50
N LEU A 72 -33.95 11.36 4.52
CA LEU A 72 -33.99 10.52 3.32
C LEU A 72 -34.99 11.04 2.29
N ASP A 73 -36.18 11.45 2.77
CA ASP A 73 -37.24 12.05 1.94
C ASP A 73 -38.07 13.07 2.76
N ASP A 74 -38.93 13.81 2.06
CA ASP A 74 -39.78 14.84 2.68
C ASP A 74 -40.79 14.26 3.68
N ALA A 75 -41.24 13.02 3.47
CA ALA A 75 -42.16 12.36 4.38
C ALA A 75 -41.50 12.02 5.72
N GLU A 76 -40.25 11.58 5.70
CA GLU A 76 -39.45 11.35 6.90
C GLU A 76 -39.13 12.67 7.62
N ALA A 77 -38.76 13.71 6.86
CA ALA A 77 -38.56 15.05 7.39
C ALA A 77 -39.80 15.59 8.11
N GLN A 78 -40.98 15.46 7.51
CA GLN A 78 -42.25 15.90 8.12
C GLN A 78 -42.58 15.08 9.37
N THR A 79 -42.33 13.76 9.34
CA THR A 79 -42.50 12.89 10.51
C THR A 79 -41.61 13.35 11.67
N PHE A 80 -40.36 13.68 11.38
CA PHE A 80 -39.42 14.20 12.38
C PHE A 80 -39.86 15.56 12.94
N VAL A 81 -40.30 16.49 12.08
CA VAL A 81 -40.85 17.80 12.49
C VAL A 81 -42.04 17.61 13.47
N ASN A 82 -42.95 16.70 13.16
CA ASN A 82 -44.09 16.43 14.00
C ASN A 82 -43.68 15.87 15.38
N LEU A 83 -42.72 14.93 15.39
CA LEU A 83 -42.17 14.37 16.63
C LEU A 83 -41.42 15.42 17.46
N ALA A 84 -40.59 16.24 16.80
CA ALA A 84 -39.84 17.30 17.47
C ALA A 84 -40.80 18.32 18.14
N ASN A 85 -41.89 18.67 17.47
CA ASN A 85 -42.91 19.54 18.06
C ASN A 85 -43.71 18.89 19.20
N ALA A 86 -44.03 17.60 19.10
CA ALA A 86 -44.74 16.85 20.14
C ALA A 86 -43.93 16.69 21.44
N ASN A 87 -42.60 16.52 21.31
CA ASN A 87 -41.69 16.30 22.44
C ASN A 87 -41.20 17.61 23.10
N ARG A 88 -41.67 18.75 22.64
CA ARG A 88 -41.28 20.07 23.19
C ARG A 88 -41.95 20.35 24.51
N LYS A 89 -41.19 20.39 25.57
CA LYS A 89 -41.70 20.79 26.87
C LYS A 89 -41.77 22.29 27.08
N HIS A 90 -40.90 23.10 26.43
CA HIS A 90 -40.83 24.57 26.67
C HIS A 90 -40.02 25.32 25.57
N SER A 91 -40.57 25.55 24.40
CA SER A 91 -39.92 26.42 23.43
C SER A 91 -40.96 27.25 22.66
N ASP A 92 -40.77 28.54 22.62
CA ASP A 92 -41.72 29.54 22.10
C ASP A 92 -41.94 29.54 20.59
N ARG A 93 -41.21 28.73 19.83
CA ARG A 93 -41.30 28.71 18.36
C ARG A 93 -41.51 27.29 17.84
N LEU A 94 -42.62 27.03 17.17
CA LEU A 94 -42.88 25.78 16.45
C LEU A 94 -41.95 25.65 15.25
N ILE A 95 -41.43 24.44 15.02
CA ILE A 95 -40.71 24.06 13.84
C ILE A 95 -41.74 23.83 12.71
N GLN A 96 -41.69 24.63 11.67
CA GLN A 96 -42.64 24.54 10.54
C GLN A 96 -42.08 23.62 9.44
N ASN A 97 -40.78 23.65 9.23
CA ASN A 97 -40.13 22.89 8.18
C ASN A 97 -38.67 22.60 8.54
N ILE A 98 -37.97 21.84 7.69
CA ILE A 98 -36.58 21.44 7.90
C ILE A 98 -35.59 22.62 7.93
N TYR A 99 -35.95 23.78 7.40
CA TYR A 99 -35.08 24.96 7.39
C TYR A 99 -35.05 25.71 8.73
N ASP A 100 -35.96 25.36 9.65
CA ASP A 100 -35.99 25.91 11.00
C ASP A 100 -35.00 25.23 11.95
N PHE A 101 -34.42 24.08 11.53
CA PHE A 101 -33.40 23.39 12.31
C PHE A 101 -32.06 24.13 12.33
N PRO A 102 -31.32 24.08 13.46
CA PRO A 102 -30.01 24.73 13.55
C PRO A 102 -29.02 24.11 12.57
N ARG A 103 -28.28 24.96 11.85
CA ARG A 103 -27.19 24.53 10.96
C ARG A 103 -25.81 24.57 11.63
N GLU A 104 -25.65 25.45 12.61
CA GLU A 104 -24.42 25.56 13.39
C GLU A 104 -24.24 24.27 14.22
N SER A 105 -23.05 23.66 14.17
CA SER A 105 -22.80 22.35 14.73
C SER A 105 -23.14 22.24 16.22
N THR A 106 -22.72 23.21 17.04
CA THR A 106 -22.99 23.23 18.48
C THR A 106 -24.48 23.26 18.80
N LYS A 107 -25.24 24.08 18.07
CA LYS A 107 -26.70 24.19 18.25
C LYS A 107 -27.43 22.96 17.71
N ALA A 108 -26.94 22.41 16.59
CA ALA A 108 -27.52 21.21 15.99
C ALA A 108 -27.32 19.99 16.89
N LEU A 109 -26.13 19.80 17.44
CA LEU A 109 -25.84 18.73 18.38
C LEU A 109 -26.68 18.87 19.65
N ALA A 110 -26.76 20.07 20.24
CA ALA A 110 -27.61 20.33 21.42
C ALA A 110 -29.10 20.07 21.14
N PHE A 111 -29.57 20.40 19.95
CA PHE A 111 -30.94 20.11 19.52
C PHE A 111 -31.18 18.60 19.39
N ILE A 112 -30.27 17.85 18.75
CA ILE A 112 -30.36 16.39 18.60
C ILE A 112 -30.34 15.73 20.00
N GLU A 113 -29.45 16.17 20.91
CA GLU A 113 -29.38 15.68 22.28
C GLU A 113 -30.73 15.87 23.00
N ALA A 114 -31.28 17.07 23.00
CA ALA A 114 -32.55 17.40 23.61
C ALA A 114 -33.72 16.59 23.01
N PHE A 115 -33.70 16.39 21.71
CA PHE A 115 -34.67 15.58 20.99
C PHE A 115 -34.61 14.10 21.45
N ILE A 116 -33.42 13.48 21.48
CA ILE A 116 -33.24 12.08 21.91
C ILE A 116 -33.62 11.90 23.37
N VAL A 117 -33.27 12.83 24.25
CA VAL A 117 -33.69 12.80 25.67
C VAL A 117 -35.22 12.87 25.81
N GLY A 118 -35.87 13.66 24.94
CA GLY A 118 -37.32 13.88 25.00
C GLY A 118 -38.18 12.79 24.34
N ILE A 119 -37.60 11.88 23.55
CA ILE A 119 -38.34 10.82 22.85
C ILE A 119 -38.95 9.85 23.88
N GLU A 120 -40.28 9.67 23.83
CA GLU A 120 -40.97 8.63 24.60
C GLU A 120 -40.84 7.24 23.95
N SER A 121 -40.82 6.19 24.73
CA SER A 121 -40.58 4.79 24.32
C SER A 121 -41.60 4.21 23.33
N SER A 122 -42.67 4.92 23.06
CA SER A 122 -43.73 4.52 22.11
C SER A 122 -43.54 5.03 20.69
N THR A 123 -42.47 5.83 20.45
CA THR A 123 -42.20 6.43 19.13
C THR A 123 -41.32 5.55 18.26
N ARG A 124 -41.22 5.84 16.97
CA ARG A 124 -40.31 5.17 16.05
C ARG A 124 -38.86 5.37 16.48
N PRO A 125 -38.00 4.33 16.32
CA PRO A 125 -36.57 4.46 16.62
C PRO A 125 -35.89 5.52 15.75
N VAL A 126 -34.82 6.14 16.28
CA VAL A 126 -34.10 7.24 15.62
C VAL A 126 -32.63 6.85 15.40
N ALA A 127 -32.15 7.13 14.21
CA ALA A 127 -30.74 6.99 13.88
C ALA A 127 -30.14 8.35 13.51
N VAL A 128 -28.92 8.59 13.95
CA VAL A 128 -28.17 9.81 13.59
C VAL A 128 -26.91 9.40 12.85
N ILE A 129 -26.70 10.00 11.67
CA ILE A 129 -25.50 9.80 10.85
C ILE A 129 -24.75 11.13 10.73
N PHE A 130 -23.58 11.22 11.29
CA PHE A 130 -22.69 12.36 11.15
C PHE A 130 -21.70 12.09 10.03
N GLU A 131 -21.84 12.82 8.90
CA GLU A 131 -20.89 12.78 7.81
C GLU A 131 -19.73 13.74 8.09
N PHE A 132 -18.51 13.39 7.65
CA PHE A 132 -17.30 14.20 7.90
C PHE A 132 -17.06 14.44 9.39
N ALA A 133 -17.14 13.38 10.19
CA ALA A 133 -17.07 13.46 11.65
C ALA A 133 -15.72 14.02 12.15
N GLU A 134 -14.66 13.94 11.37
CA GLU A 134 -13.36 14.57 11.60
C GLU A 134 -13.44 16.11 11.65
N HIS A 135 -14.48 16.72 11.10
CA HIS A 135 -14.73 18.16 11.20
C HIS A 135 -15.65 18.53 12.37
N LEU A 136 -16.25 17.54 13.04
CA LEU A 136 -17.02 17.75 14.26
C LEU A 136 -16.17 17.57 15.51
N ALA A 137 -15.33 16.55 15.52
CA ALA A 137 -14.42 16.22 16.62
C ALA A 137 -13.02 15.91 16.04
N PRO A 138 -12.29 16.93 15.58
CA PRO A 138 -10.99 16.74 14.96
C PRO A 138 -9.94 16.25 15.96
N ASN A 139 -9.01 15.40 15.46
CA ASN A 139 -7.78 15.11 16.17
C ASN A 139 -6.86 16.32 16.06
N GLY A 140 -6.57 16.97 17.18
CA GLY A 140 -5.70 18.14 17.23
C GLY A 140 -5.06 18.31 18.60
N ASP A 141 -4.00 19.13 18.65
CA ASP A 141 -3.43 19.54 19.91
C ASP A 141 -4.48 20.39 20.68
N PRO A 142 -4.70 20.14 21.99
CA PRO A 142 -5.61 20.92 22.80
C PRO A 142 -5.38 22.44 22.73
N GLN A 143 -4.16 22.89 22.38
CA GLN A 143 -3.83 24.31 22.21
C GLN A 143 -4.30 24.89 20.86
N THR A 144 -4.48 24.06 19.84
CA THR A 144 -4.90 24.48 18.49
C THR A 144 -6.38 24.27 18.22
N MET A 145 -7.08 23.47 19.04
CA MET A 145 -8.51 23.24 18.93
C MET A 145 -9.32 24.51 19.25
N THR A 146 -10.28 24.80 18.40
CA THR A 146 -11.23 25.90 18.65
C THR A 146 -12.18 25.56 19.80
N GLU A 147 -12.84 26.59 20.36
CA GLU A 147 -13.88 26.38 21.38
C GLU A 147 -15.04 25.51 20.85
N ILE A 148 -15.40 25.70 19.58
CA ILE A 148 -16.43 24.91 18.89
C ILE A 148 -16.04 23.43 18.84
N ASP A 149 -14.81 23.11 18.46
CA ASP A 149 -14.32 21.73 18.39
C ASP A 149 -14.39 21.02 19.74
N ARG A 150 -14.00 21.73 20.81
CA ARG A 150 -14.06 21.22 22.19
C ARG A 150 -15.52 20.97 22.62
N ILE A 151 -16.43 21.92 22.37
CA ILE A 151 -17.85 21.78 22.70
C ILE A 151 -18.44 20.59 21.94
N ASN A 152 -18.18 20.48 20.65
CA ASN A 152 -18.67 19.38 19.82
C ASN A 152 -18.14 18.03 20.30
N THR A 153 -16.82 17.93 20.61
CA THR A 153 -16.20 16.70 21.12
C THR A 153 -16.84 16.27 22.43
N VAL A 154 -16.99 17.18 23.40
CA VAL A 154 -17.64 16.87 24.68
C VAL A 154 -19.10 16.47 24.49
N THR A 155 -19.81 17.11 23.57
CA THR A 155 -21.19 16.76 23.26
C THR A 155 -21.30 15.36 22.66
N LEU A 156 -20.39 14.98 21.74
CA LEU A 156 -20.34 13.62 21.19
C LEU A 156 -19.99 12.56 22.24
N LEU A 157 -19.10 12.88 23.20
CA LEU A 157 -18.84 12.00 24.35
C LEU A 157 -20.10 11.82 25.24
N ARG A 158 -20.90 12.89 25.44
CA ARG A 158 -22.20 12.77 26.12
C ARG A 158 -23.19 11.94 25.30
N PHE A 159 -23.17 12.07 23.98
CA PHE A 159 -23.96 11.22 23.09
C PHE A 159 -23.64 9.74 23.30
N ALA A 160 -22.35 9.38 23.36
CA ALA A 160 -21.97 7.99 23.60
C ALA A 160 -22.63 7.42 24.87
N ARG A 161 -22.66 8.20 25.95
CA ARG A 161 -23.33 7.82 27.20
C ARG A 161 -24.85 7.73 27.01
N LEU A 162 -25.47 8.76 26.45
CA LEU A 162 -26.91 8.82 26.23
C LEU A 162 -27.42 7.65 25.39
N PHE A 163 -26.76 7.36 24.28
CA PHE A 163 -27.12 6.26 23.39
C PHE A 163 -26.92 4.90 24.09
N TYR A 164 -25.82 4.77 24.86
CA TYR A 164 -25.57 3.55 25.64
C TYR A 164 -26.61 3.32 26.74
N GLU A 165 -26.95 4.36 27.52
CA GLU A 165 -27.99 4.28 28.56
C GLU A 165 -29.35 3.87 27.97
N ARG A 166 -29.71 4.43 26.82
CA ARG A 166 -30.94 4.05 26.11
C ARG A 166 -30.89 2.61 25.59
N LEU A 167 -29.74 2.14 25.13
CA LEU A 167 -29.54 0.76 24.68
C LEU A 167 -29.71 -0.25 25.81
N GLN A 168 -29.37 0.12 27.05
CA GLN A 168 -29.53 -0.74 28.22
C GLN A 168 -30.97 -0.77 28.76
N ASP A 169 -31.78 0.24 28.49
CA ASP A 169 -33.18 0.29 28.89
C ASP A 169 -34.06 -0.49 27.89
N ASP A 170 -34.68 -1.56 28.37
CA ASP A 170 -35.58 -2.38 27.53
C ASP A 170 -36.78 -1.61 26.94
N LYS A 171 -37.14 -0.49 27.54
CA LYS A 171 -38.23 0.37 27.09
C LYS A 171 -37.82 1.47 26.15
N ALA A 172 -36.51 1.73 26.00
CA ALA A 172 -35.98 2.88 25.28
C ALA A 172 -34.93 2.50 24.20
N ARG A 173 -34.98 1.28 23.68
CA ARG A 173 -34.08 0.79 22.60
C ARG A 173 -34.41 1.40 21.25
N ASP A 174 -34.20 2.67 21.11
CA ASP A 174 -34.73 3.38 19.98
C ASP A 174 -33.77 4.43 19.40
N ALA A 175 -32.48 4.35 19.75
CA ALA A 175 -31.52 5.31 19.23
C ALA A 175 -30.17 4.65 18.88
N VAL A 176 -29.61 5.02 17.70
CA VAL A 176 -28.27 4.60 17.24
C VAL A 176 -27.56 5.76 16.55
N CYS A 177 -26.24 5.85 16.69
CA CYS A 177 -25.42 6.92 16.15
C CYS A 177 -24.26 6.37 15.31
N PHE A 178 -24.07 6.96 14.14
CA PHE A 178 -22.93 6.65 13.24
C PHE A 178 -22.11 7.90 12.98
N LEU A 179 -20.81 7.78 13.15
CA LEU A 179 -19.81 8.78 12.76
C LEU A 179 -19.08 8.27 11.53
N LEU A 180 -19.14 9.00 10.43
CA LEU A 180 -18.43 8.64 9.20
C LEU A 180 -17.18 9.52 9.06
N ALA A 181 -16.00 8.91 9.08
CA ALA A 181 -14.72 9.59 8.89
C ALA A 181 -13.81 8.79 7.95
N PRO A 182 -13.02 9.43 7.07
CA PRO A 182 -12.15 8.73 6.15
C PRO A 182 -11.04 7.94 6.84
N ASN A 183 -10.66 8.35 8.06
CA ASN A 183 -9.66 7.67 8.86
C ASN A 183 -9.92 7.88 10.36
N LEU A 184 -9.73 6.81 11.14
CA LEU A 184 -9.96 6.82 12.58
C LEU A 184 -9.05 7.83 13.30
N HIS A 185 -7.80 7.97 12.86
CA HIS A 185 -6.83 8.91 13.43
C HIS A 185 -7.18 10.39 13.21
N ASN A 186 -8.15 10.71 12.37
CA ASN A 186 -8.59 12.08 12.16
C ASN A 186 -9.64 12.52 13.21
N ILE A 187 -10.20 11.58 13.98
CA ILE A 187 -11.17 11.84 15.04
C ILE A 187 -10.43 12.00 16.38
N HIS A 188 -11.01 12.81 17.25
CA HIS A 188 -10.46 13.08 18.59
C HIS A 188 -10.23 11.79 19.39
N PRO A 189 -9.02 11.59 19.97
CA PRO A 189 -8.63 10.33 20.60
C PRO A 189 -9.52 9.91 21.79
N GLU A 190 -10.07 10.84 22.55
CA GLU A 190 -10.97 10.53 23.66
C GLU A 190 -12.27 9.87 23.18
N LEU A 191 -12.76 10.25 21.99
CA LEU A 191 -13.96 9.65 21.42
C LEU A 191 -13.68 8.24 20.92
N VAL A 192 -12.56 8.05 20.22
CA VAL A 192 -12.13 6.75 19.67
C VAL A 192 -11.78 5.74 20.77
N ARG A 193 -11.19 6.21 21.88
CA ARG A 193 -10.80 5.35 23.02
C ARG A 193 -11.94 5.10 24.02
N SER A 194 -13.10 5.69 23.81
CA SER A 194 -14.24 5.48 24.69
C SER A 194 -14.75 4.03 24.57
N GLU A 195 -14.89 3.34 25.69
CA GLU A 195 -15.46 1.99 25.73
C GLU A 195 -16.93 1.92 25.25
N LEU A 196 -17.59 3.07 25.12
CA LEU A 196 -18.96 3.20 24.66
C LEU A 196 -19.07 3.41 23.14
N VAL A 197 -17.93 3.52 22.44
CA VAL A 197 -17.86 3.77 21.00
C VAL A 197 -17.11 2.60 20.36
N ILE A 198 -17.69 2.01 19.33
CA ILE A 198 -17.05 0.92 18.58
C ILE A 198 -16.62 1.46 17.21
N ASP A 199 -15.36 1.25 16.88
CA ASP A 199 -14.84 1.49 15.54
C ASP A 199 -15.17 0.33 14.60
N VAL A 200 -15.51 0.67 13.37
CA VAL A 200 -15.88 -0.28 12.31
C VAL A 200 -15.04 0.01 11.08
N ASP A 201 -14.12 -0.88 10.81
CA ASP A 201 -13.33 -0.82 9.58
C ASP A 201 -14.21 -1.24 8.39
N VAL A 202 -14.36 -0.31 7.43
CA VAL A 202 -15.03 -0.57 6.15
C VAL A 202 -13.97 -0.96 5.13
N PRO A 203 -13.83 -2.24 4.78
CA PRO A 203 -12.73 -2.70 3.94
C PRO A 203 -12.90 -2.25 2.49
N ARG A 204 -11.80 -2.24 1.73
CA ARG A 204 -11.86 -2.14 0.27
C ARG A 204 -12.52 -3.40 -0.32
N PRO A 205 -13.12 -3.30 -1.52
CA PRO A 205 -13.89 -4.40 -2.10
C PRO A 205 -13.02 -5.64 -2.36
N SER A 206 -13.54 -6.80 -1.98
CA SER A 206 -12.96 -8.12 -2.27
C SER A 206 -12.96 -8.42 -3.77
N ALA A 207 -12.29 -9.50 -4.19
CA ALA A 207 -12.35 -9.95 -5.57
C ALA A 207 -13.78 -10.27 -6.02
N GLU A 208 -14.59 -10.84 -5.14
CA GLU A 208 -15.99 -11.16 -5.40
C GLU A 208 -16.86 -9.90 -5.56
N ASP A 209 -16.66 -8.89 -4.69
CA ASP A 209 -17.37 -7.62 -4.79
C ASP A 209 -17.02 -6.90 -6.10
N ARG A 210 -15.74 -6.90 -6.49
CA ARG A 210 -15.29 -6.32 -7.76
C ARG A 210 -15.91 -7.04 -8.96
N ALA A 211 -15.92 -8.38 -8.94
CA ALA A 211 -16.54 -9.18 -10.02
C ALA A 211 -18.04 -8.86 -10.15
N ARG A 212 -18.74 -8.79 -9.02
CA ARG A 212 -20.17 -8.44 -8.96
C ARG A 212 -20.43 -7.05 -9.52
N PHE A 213 -19.62 -6.09 -9.11
CA PHE A 213 -19.71 -4.70 -9.57
C PHE A 213 -19.40 -4.55 -11.07
N ILE A 214 -18.38 -5.22 -11.59
CA ILE A 214 -18.00 -5.20 -13.02
C ILE A 214 -19.17 -5.71 -13.87
N ARG A 215 -19.78 -6.82 -13.50
CA ARG A 215 -20.96 -7.36 -14.19
C ARG A 215 -22.14 -6.42 -14.16
N TRP A 216 -22.42 -5.86 -12.99
CA TRP A 216 -23.48 -4.86 -12.83
C TRP A 216 -23.23 -3.61 -13.68
N GLN A 217 -22.00 -3.06 -13.67
CA GLN A 217 -21.65 -1.87 -14.44
C GLN A 217 -21.81 -2.08 -15.94
N GLN A 218 -21.44 -3.27 -16.45
CA GLN A 218 -21.65 -3.64 -17.86
C GLN A 218 -23.14 -3.71 -18.20
N ALA A 219 -23.92 -4.40 -17.36
CA ALA A 219 -25.36 -4.52 -17.57
C ALA A 219 -26.06 -3.15 -17.54
N LYS A 220 -25.66 -2.28 -16.61
CA LYS A 220 -26.21 -0.93 -16.48
C LYS A 220 -25.95 -0.08 -17.72
N LEU A 221 -24.74 -0.13 -18.29
CA LEU A 221 -24.42 0.59 -19.54
C LEU A 221 -25.32 0.16 -20.70
N VAL A 222 -25.61 -1.13 -20.81
CA VAL A 222 -26.52 -1.65 -21.85
C VAL A 222 -27.95 -1.15 -21.65
N VAL A 223 -28.44 -1.13 -20.38
CA VAL A 223 -29.77 -0.63 -20.03
C VAL A 223 -29.88 0.89 -20.32
N GLU A 224 -28.83 1.64 -20.09
CA GLU A 224 -28.75 3.09 -20.40
C GLU A 224 -28.60 3.40 -21.89
N GLY A 225 -28.63 2.36 -22.76
CA GLY A 225 -28.55 2.50 -24.20
C GLY A 225 -27.13 2.73 -24.75
N HIS A 226 -26.12 2.54 -23.92
CA HIS A 226 -24.72 2.59 -24.37
C HIS A 226 -24.29 1.27 -24.98
N PRO A 227 -23.55 1.26 -26.11
CA PRO A 227 -22.94 0.03 -26.62
C PRO A 227 -22.00 -0.57 -25.58
N PRO A 228 -21.90 -1.92 -25.54
CA PRO A 228 -21.02 -2.59 -24.60
C PRO A 228 -19.56 -2.18 -24.82
N ILE A 229 -18.81 -2.13 -23.70
CA ILE A 229 -17.37 -1.87 -23.75
C ILE A 229 -16.68 -3.16 -24.14
N THR A 230 -15.82 -3.09 -25.18
CA THR A 230 -15.00 -4.22 -25.60
C THR A 230 -13.87 -4.41 -24.59
N MET A 231 -13.77 -5.62 -24.04
CA MET A 231 -12.67 -5.99 -23.13
C MET A 231 -11.66 -6.85 -23.86
N ASP A 232 -10.39 -6.45 -23.85
CA ASP A 232 -9.28 -7.26 -24.37
C ASP A 232 -8.78 -8.30 -23.33
N VAL A 233 -9.38 -8.28 -22.14
CA VAL A 233 -9.07 -9.14 -20.99
C VAL A 233 -10.31 -9.90 -20.56
N THR A 234 -10.13 -11.09 -20.00
CA THR A 234 -11.25 -11.84 -19.40
C THR A 234 -11.75 -11.13 -18.12
N GLU A 235 -12.99 -11.44 -17.71
CA GLU A 235 -13.53 -10.91 -16.44
C GLU A 235 -12.60 -11.24 -15.26
N ALA A 236 -12.10 -12.48 -15.18
CA ALA A 236 -11.18 -12.90 -14.13
C ALA A 236 -9.88 -12.06 -14.12
N GLN A 237 -9.30 -11.84 -15.30
CA GLN A 237 -8.11 -10.98 -15.44
C GLN A 237 -8.41 -9.52 -15.05
N LEU A 238 -9.58 -8.98 -15.39
CA LEU A 238 -9.97 -7.63 -15.01
C LEU A 238 -10.16 -7.53 -13.50
N VAL A 239 -10.76 -8.51 -12.85
CA VAL A 239 -10.91 -8.57 -11.39
C VAL A 239 -9.54 -8.59 -10.70
N GLU A 240 -8.60 -9.37 -11.22
CA GLU A 240 -7.23 -9.43 -10.72
C GLU A 240 -6.50 -8.08 -10.91
N GLN A 241 -6.56 -7.53 -12.12
CA GLN A 241 -5.92 -6.25 -12.45
C GLN A 241 -6.49 -5.07 -11.65
N THR A 242 -7.75 -5.14 -11.22
CA THR A 242 -8.40 -4.10 -10.40
C THR A 242 -8.22 -4.30 -8.89
N ALA A 243 -7.44 -5.29 -8.45
CA ALA A 243 -7.12 -5.48 -7.04
C ALA A 243 -6.56 -4.20 -6.39
N GLY A 244 -7.08 -3.84 -5.21
CA GLY A 244 -6.72 -2.61 -4.50
C GLY A 244 -7.49 -1.36 -4.92
N LEU A 245 -8.26 -1.39 -6.01
CA LEU A 245 -9.13 -0.27 -6.38
C LEU A 245 -10.46 -0.30 -5.59
N THR A 246 -11.01 0.90 -5.36
CA THR A 246 -12.39 1.08 -4.90
C THR A 246 -13.37 0.80 -6.04
N LEU A 247 -14.64 0.52 -5.75
CA LEU A 247 -15.68 0.38 -6.77
C LEU A 247 -15.87 1.69 -7.56
N THR A 248 -15.74 2.82 -6.88
CA THR A 248 -15.70 4.15 -7.50
C THR A 248 -14.55 4.26 -8.51
N GLY A 249 -13.37 3.77 -8.15
CA GLY A 249 -12.21 3.71 -9.04
C GLY A 249 -12.47 2.85 -10.28
N ILE A 250 -13.08 1.67 -10.09
CA ILE A 250 -13.49 0.79 -11.19
C ILE A 250 -14.55 1.47 -12.07
N ARG A 251 -15.55 2.15 -11.49
CA ARG A 251 -16.53 2.93 -12.25
C ARG A 251 -15.85 3.98 -13.13
N HIS A 252 -14.84 4.68 -12.62
CA HIS A 252 -14.08 5.64 -13.41
C HIS A 252 -13.31 4.99 -14.57
N LEU A 253 -12.84 3.73 -14.44
CA LEU A 253 -12.26 2.99 -15.57
C LEU A 253 -13.29 2.83 -16.69
N PHE A 254 -14.49 2.37 -16.36
CA PHE A 254 -15.57 2.18 -17.34
C PHE A 254 -15.99 3.48 -18.00
N LEU A 255 -16.25 4.54 -17.21
CA LEU A 255 -16.62 5.85 -17.72
C LEU A 255 -15.57 6.41 -18.68
N ARG A 256 -14.30 6.22 -18.38
CA ARG A 256 -13.22 6.71 -19.24
C ARG A 256 -13.04 5.86 -20.49
N ALA A 257 -13.21 4.53 -20.39
CA ALA A 257 -13.21 3.65 -21.56
C ALA A 257 -14.33 4.01 -22.57
N MET A 258 -15.47 4.51 -22.10
CA MET A 258 -16.56 4.98 -22.96
C MET A 258 -16.16 6.16 -23.86
N HIS A 259 -15.21 6.98 -23.41
CA HIS A 259 -14.75 8.19 -24.12
C HIS A 259 -13.42 7.98 -24.87
N THR A 260 -12.83 6.77 -24.84
CA THR A 260 -11.64 6.45 -25.64
C THR A 260 -12.03 5.92 -27.02
N GLU A 261 -11.17 6.11 -28.02
CA GLU A 261 -11.36 5.55 -29.35
C GLU A 261 -11.53 4.02 -29.27
N GLY A 262 -12.59 3.49 -29.88
CA GLY A 262 -12.91 2.07 -29.90
C GLY A 262 -13.55 1.51 -28.62
N ARG A 263 -13.78 2.31 -27.58
CA ARG A 263 -14.42 1.88 -26.32
C ARG A 263 -13.83 0.59 -25.75
N ARG A 264 -12.51 0.56 -25.61
CA ARG A 264 -11.76 -0.64 -25.21
C ARG A 264 -11.19 -0.54 -23.82
N LEU A 265 -11.32 -1.60 -23.04
CA LEU A 265 -10.58 -1.84 -21.81
C LEU A 265 -9.43 -2.81 -22.11
N SER A 266 -8.26 -2.27 -22.45
CA SER A 266 -7.04 -3.06 -22.61
C SER A 266 -6.33 -3.23 -21.26
N SER A 267 -5.56 -4.32 -21.10
CA SER A 267 -4.75 -4.55 -19.90
C SER A 267 -3.81 -3.37 -19.59
N SER A 268 -3.17 -2.81 -20.61
CA SER A 268 -2.28 -1.65 -20.43
C SER A 268 -3.01 -0.42 -19.91
N PHE A 269 -4.22 -0.15 -20.40
CA PHE A 269 -5.05 0.96 -19.94
C PHE A 269 -5.47 0.76 -18.46
N VAL A 270 -5.93 -0.46 -18.11
CA VAL A 270 -6.34 -0.78 -16.73
C VAL A 270 -5.16 -0.63 -15.78
N MET A 271 -3.98 -1.18 -16.12
CA MET A 271 -2.79 -1.12 -15.29
C MET A 271 -2.25 0.31 -15.13
N GLN A 272 -2.27 1.12 -16.19
CA GLN A 272 -1.89 2.52 -16.08
C GLN A 272 -2.82 3.29 -15.13
N ARG A 273 -4.13 3.06 -15.25
CA ARG A 273 -5.11 3.71 -14.39
C ARG A 273 -5.06 3.24 -12.95
N LYS A 274 -4.85 1.95 -12.73
CA LYS A 274 -4.59 1.42 -11.40
C LYS A 274 -3.42 2.14 -10.74
N ARG A 275 -2.32 2.34 -11.48
CA ARG A 275 -1.15 3.08 -11.00
C ARG A 275 -1.55 4.50 -10.57
N ASP A 276 -2.16 5.27 -11.48
CA ASP A 276 -2.56 6.65 -11.21
C ASP A 276 -3.48 6.77 -9.98
N LEU A 277 -4.43 5.83 -9.81
CA LEU A 277 -5.37 5.83 -8.70
C LEU A 277 -4.70 5.46 -7.37
N ILE A 278 -3.89 4.40 -7.35
CA ILE A 278 -3.19 3.97 -6.14
C ILE A 278 -2.15 5.00 -5.69
N GLU A 279 -1.37 5.56 -6.63
CA GLU A 279 -0.43 6.64 -6.31
C GLU A 279 -1.15 7.86 -5.74
N ARG A 280 -2.30 8.23 -6.28
CA ARG A 280 -3.11 9.33 -5.76
C ARG A 280 -3.67 9.01 -4.37
N ASP A 281 -4.30 7.84 -4.20
CA ASP A 281 -4.93 7.44 -2.94
C ASP A 281 -3.91 7.30 -1.81
N SER A 282 -2.69 6.81 -2.14
CA SER A 282 -1.56 6.71 -1.22
C SER A 282 -0.75 8.01 -1.10
N ARG A 283 -1.19 9.11 -1.71
CA ARG A 283 -0.44 10.39 -1.77
C ARG A 283 0.99 10.23 -2.29
N GLY A 284 1.21 9.33 -3.25
CA GLY A 284 2.50 9.04 -3.85
C GLY A 284 3.43 8.14 -3.03
N MET A 285 2.95 7.58 -1.91
CA MET A 285 3.76 6.69 -1.07
C MET A 285 3.85 5.26 -1.61
N LEU A 286 2.86 4.81 -2.36
CA LEU A 286 2.89 3.53 -3.08
C LEU A 286 3.02 3.77 -4.58
N GLU A 287 3.98 3.09 -5.21
CA GLU A 287 4.15 3.04 -6.65
C GLU A 287 3.85 1.63 -7.15
N VAL A 288 2.87 1.48 -8.04
CA VAL A 288 2.57 0.19 -8.66
C VAL A 288 3.60 -0.08 -9.75
N LEU A 289 4.35 -1.15 -9.61
CA LEU A 289 5.38 -1.55 -10.54
C LEU A 289 4.83 -2.52 -11.59
N SER A 290 5.33 -2.41 -12.82
CA SER A 290 5.09 -3.36 -13.91
C SER A 290 6.44 -3.77 -14.50
N PRO A 291 7.18 -4.68 -13.85
CA PRO A 291 8.51 -5.08 -14.28
C PRO A 291 8.48 -5.72 -15.66
N ARG A 292 9.44 -5.37 -16.51
CA ARG A 292 9.51 -5.85 -17.90
C ARG A 292 10.41 -7.06 -18.08
N HIS A 293 11.30 -7.33 -17.13
CA HIS A 293 12.31 -8.39 -17.16
C HIS A 293 12.09 -9.38 -16.02
N GLY A 294 12.33 -10.64 -16.26
CA GLY A 294 12.31 -11.74 -15.28
C GLY A 294 13.72 -12.17 -14.90
N MET A 295 13.84 -13.27 -14.15
CA MET A 295 15.09 -13.84 -13.70
C MET A 295 15.98 -14.36 -14.86
N ASP A 296 15.39 -14.61 -16.02
CA ASP A 296 16.09 -14.92 -17.27
C ASP A 296 17.01 -13.80 -17.76
N ALA A 297 16.71 -12.56 -17.38
CA ALA A 297 17.53 -11.38 -17.69
C ALA A 297 18.66 -11.12 -16.66
N VAL A 298 18.65 -11.82 -15.52
CA VAL A 298 19.66 -11.69 -14.47
C VAL A 298 20.86 -12.56 -14.80
N GLY A 299 22.07 -11.98 -14.89
CA GLY A 299 23.32 -12.72 -15.06
C GLY A 299 23.94 -13.09 -13.71
N GLY A 300 24.61 -14.26 -13.59
CA GLY A 300 25.27 -14.72 -12.39
C GLY A 300 24.33 -14.99 -11.21
N ASN A 301 24.91 -15.17 -10.00
CA ASN A 301 24.17 -15.37 -8.75
C ASN A 301 23.18 -16.55 -8.78
N GLU A 302 23.59 -17.69 -9.29
CA GLU A 302 22.69 -18.83 -9.60
C GLU A 302 21.95 -19.36 -8.38
N SER A 303 22.61 -19.44 -7.22
CA SER A 303 21.98 -19.87 -5.95
C SER A 303 20.87 -18.92 -5.50
N ILE A 304 21.09 -17.62 -5.68
CA ILE A 304 20.10 -16.57 -5.34
C ILE A 304 18.92 -16.63 -6.31
N LYS A 305 19.18 -16.84 -7.61
CA LYS A 305 18.11 -17.01 -8.60
C LYS A 305 17.22 -18.21 -8.27
N GLN A 306 17.82 -19.35 -7.93
CA GLN A 306 17.07 -20.54 -7.56
C GLN A 306 16.17 -20.29 -6.35
N PHE A 307 16.68 -19.61 -5.32
CA PHE A 307 15.88 -19.21 -4.17
C PHE A 307 14.66 -18.37 -4.59
N PHE A 308 14.85 -17.32 -5.40
CA PHE A 308 13.74 -16.47 -5.83
C PHE A 308 12.76 -17.16 -6.77
N VAL A 309 13.24 -18.07 -7.64
CA VAL A 309 12.36 -18.87 -8.52
C VAL A 309 11.49 -19.81 -7.69
N SER A 310 12.04 -20.48 -6.69
CA SER A 310 11.28 -21.32 -5.76
C SER A 310 10.26 -20.50 -4.98
N ALA A 311 10.68 -19.40 -4.34
CA ALA A 311 9.79 -18.53 -3.58
C ALA A 311 8.65 -17.95 -4.45
N ALA A 312 8.92 -17.64 -5.74
CA ALA A 312 7.90 -17.19 -6.66
C ALA A 312 6.87 -18.29 -6.99
N ALA A 313 7.31 -19.55 -7.09
CA ALA A 313 6.43 -20.68 -7.31
C ALA A 313 5.53 -20.93 -6.09
N ASP A 314 6.12 -20.96 -4.89
CA ASP A 314 5.44 -21.20 -3.62
C ASP A 314 4.37 -20.12 -3.35
N LEU A 315 4.71 -18.85 -3.63
CA LEU A 315 3.76 -17.72 -3.52
C LEU A 315 2.57 -17.85 -4.47
N ARG A 316 2.80 -18.29 -5.71
CA ARG A 316 1.72 -18.52 -6.70
C ARG A 316 0.80 -19.66 -6.30
N GLU A 317 1.36 -20.69 -5.69
CA GLU A 317 0.61 -21.85 -5.20
C GLU A 317 -0.11 -21.56 -3.87
N GLY A 318 0.18 -20.43 -3.23
CA GLY A 318 -0.42 -20.04 -1.95
C GLY A 318 0.08 -20.88 -0.78
N CYS A 319 1.32 -21.36 -0.83
CA CYS A 319 1.92 -22.14 0.25
C CYS A 319 2.04 -21.32 1.53
N SER A 320 1.67 -21.90 2.66
CA SER A 320 1.67 -21.22 3.97
C SER A 320 3.06 -21.15 4.64
N ASP A 321 4.02 -21.91 4.15
CA ASP A 321 5.40 -21.98 4.64
C ASP A 321 6.38 -21.04 3.91
N VAL A 322 5.85 -20.22 2.98
CA VAL A 322 6.64 -19.16 2.36
C VAL A 322 7.10 -18.16 3.42
N PRO A 323 8.37 -17.70 3.39
CA PRO A 323 8.83 -16.68 4.31
C PRO A 323 8.01 -15.39 4.17
N VAL A 324 7.80 -14.67 5.26
CA VAL A 324 7.10 -13.38 5.27
C VAL A 324 7.80 -12.38 4.35
N GLY A 325 9.12 -12.47 4.24
CA GLY A 325 9.90 -11.64 3.34
C GLY A 325 11.39 -11.92 3.41
N VAL A 326 12.13 -11.17 2.60
CA VAL A 326 13.57 -11.29 2.42
C VAL A 326 14.25 -9.94 2.60
N ILE A 327 15.29 -9.89 3.41
CA ILE A 327 16.25 -8.79 3.43
C ILE A 327 17.34 -9.11 2.41
N CYS A 328 17.58 -8.22 1.46
CA CYS A 328 18.64 -8.34 0.46
C CYS A 328 19.75 -7.32 0.74
N PRO A 329 20.69 -7.63 1.64
CA PRO A 329 21.85 -6.77 1.85
C PRO A 329 22.84 -6.90 0.69
N GLY A 330 23.59 -5.84 0.41
CA GLY A 330 24.65 -5.88 -0.61
C GLY A 330 25.15 -4.49 -1.00
N PRO A 331 26.34 -4.41 -1.61
CA PRO A 331 26.92 -3.14 -2.01
C PRO A 331 26.08 -2.40 -3.04
N ASN A 332 26.35 -1.10 -3.19
CA ASN A 332 25.70 -0.32 -4.21
C ASN A 332 26.11 -0.78 -5.63
N GLY A 333 25.16 -0.82 -6.55
CA GLY A 333 25.40 -1.16 -7.95
C GLY A 333 25.42 -2.65 -8.29
N VAL A 334 25.21 -3.57 -7.32
CA VAL A 334 25.18 -5.03 -7.57
C VAL A 334 23.88 -5.54 -8.19
N GLY A 335 22.89 -4.66 -8.41
CA GLY A 335 21.65 -5.05 -9.08
C GLY A 335 20.52 -5.48 -8.15
N LYS A 336 20.53 -5.13 -6.85
CA LYS A 336 19.47 -5.48 -5.88
C LYS A 336 18.07 -5.16 -6.41
N THR A 337 17.83 -3.92 -6.82
CA THR A 337 16.54 -3.46 -7.34
C THR A 337 16.18 -4.15 -8.66
N PHE A 338 17.17 -4.52 -9.48
CA PHE A 338 16.95 -5.26 -10.73
C PHE A 338 16.46 -6.68 -10.45
N ILE A 339 17.10 -7.39 -9.53
CA ILE A 339 16.71 -8.75 -9.09
C ILE A 339 15.33 -8.72 -8.43
N ALA A 340 15.07 -7.75 -7.55
CA ALA A 340 13.78 -7.59 -6.91
C ALA A 340 12.63 -7.40 -7.91
N LYS A 341 12.85 -6.59 -8.96
CA LYS A 341 11.88 -6.42 -10.04
C LYS A 341 11.72 -7.67 -10.90
N ALA A 342 12.81 -8.41 -11.16
CA ALA A 342 12.75 -9.67 -11.88
C ALA A 342 11.92 -10.71 -11.12
N PHE A 343 12.15 -10.87 -9.81
CA PHE A 343 11.34 -11.71 -8.93
C PHE A 343 9.86 -11.31 -8.95
N ALA A 344 9.56 -10.02 -8.81
CA ALA A 344 8.20 -9.51 -8.81
C ALA A 344 7.47 -9.83 -10.13
N ARG A 345 8.16 -9.79 -11.28
CA ARG A 345 7.59 -10.24 -12.56
C ARG A 345 7.30 -11.72 -12.57
N ASP A 346 8.28 -12.54 -12.15
CA ASP A 346 8.18 -13.99 -12.26
C ASP A 346 7.22 -14.58 -11.20
N SER A 347 6.99 -13.89 -10.10
CA SER A 347 5.94 -14.25 -9.14
C SER A 347 4.54 -14.13 -9.75
N GLY A 348 4.35 -13.26 -10.77
CA GLY A 348 3.04 -12.99 -11.37
C GLY A 348 2.09 -12.23 -10.47
N LEU A 349 2.55 -11.78 -9.29
CA LEU A 349 1.74 -11.08 -8.30
C LEU A 349 1.70 -9.58 -8.53
N ASN A 350 0.76 -8.90 -7.88
CA ASN A 350 0.77 -7.44 -7.82
C ASN A 350 2.06 -6.96 -7.16
N CYS A 351 2.78 -6.05 -7.80
CA CYS A 351 4.03 -5.53 -7.27
C CYS A 351 3.92 -4.04 -6.98
N VAL A 352 4.28 -3.66 -5.77
CA VAL A 352 4.33 -2.25 -5.35
C VAL A 352 5.68 -1.91 -4.73
N SER A 353 6.12 -0.68 -4.95
CA SER A 353 7.26 -0.11 -4.24
C SER A 353 6.76 0.89 -3.21
N LEU A 354 7.22 0.73 -1.98
CA LEU A 354 6.94 1.68 -0.92
C LEU A 354 8.05 2.74 -0.89
N ARG A 355 7.65 4.00 -1.07
CA ARG A 355 8.56 5.15 -1.01
C ARG A 355 8.77 5.60 0.43
N ASN A 356 9.88 6.26 0.69
CA ASN A 356 10.20 6.75 2.02
C ASN A 356 9.13 7.74 2.51
N PHE A 357 8.54 7.46 3.67
CA PHE A 357 7.54 8.28 4.33
C PHE A 357 8.08 9.07 5.54
N ARG A 358 9.39 8.94 5.88
CA ARG A 358 10.02 9.75 6.93
C ARG A 358 10.03 11.22 6.56
N GLY A 359 9.81 12.08 7.53
CA GLY A 359 9.79 13.54 7.34
C GLY A 359 8.43 14.11 6.96
N MET A 360 7.35 13.32 6.96
CA MET A 360 5.98 13.83 6.86
C MET A 360 5.52 14.43 8.19
N TYR A 361 4.63 15.42 8.10
CA TYR A 361 4.13 16.15 9.28
C TYR A 361 3.49 15.21 10.32
N VAL A 362 3.79 15.46 11.59
CA VAL A 362 3.19 14.80 12.77
C VAL A 362 1.66 14.82 12.68
N GLY A 363 1.01 13.67 12.90
CA GLY A 363 -0.45 13.50 12.83
C GLY A 363 -1.01 13.05 11.48
N GLN A 364 -0.31 13.31 10.35
CA GLN A 364 -0.70 12.78 9.04
C GLN A 364 -0.07 11.42 8.73
N THR A 365 1.00 11.06 9.42
CA THR A 365 1.81 9.88 9.13
C THR A 365 1.07 8.59 9.51
N GLU A 366 0.41 8.54 10.65
CA GLU A 366 -0.38 7.37 11.10
C GLU A 366 -1.57 7.13 10.17
N SER A 367 -2.32 8.18 9.83
CA SER A 367 -3.43 8.12 8.86
C SER A 367 -2.99 7.64 7.47
N ASN A 368 -1.80 8.05 7.04
CA ASN A 368 -1.25 7.64 5.76
C ASN A 368 -0.83 6.16 5.76
N LEU A 369 -0.27 5.66 6.89
CA LEU A 369 0.07 4.24 7.05
C LEU A 369 -1.17 3.34 6.97
N ASP A 370 -2.25 3.70 7.65
CA ASP A 370 -3.51 2.95 7.57
C ASP A 370 -4.02 2.87 6.13
N THR A 371 -3.95 3.99 5.41
CA THR A 371 -4.32 4.01 3.99
C THR A 371 -3.44 3.06 3.17
N ILE A 372 -2.11 3.06 3.40
CA ILE A 372 -1.16 2.15 2.76
C ILE A 372 -1.53 0.70 3.08
N PHE A 373 -1.70 0.36 4.36
CA PHE A 373 -2.02 -0.99 4.79
C PHE A 373 -3.33 -1.49 4.19
N ASN A 374 -4.37 -0.66 4.14
CA ASN A 374 -5.65 -1.01 3.53
C ASN A 374 -5.54 -1.23 2.02
N ILE A 375 -4.69 -0.48 1.32
CA ILE A 375 -4.41 -0.73 -0.09
C ILE A 375 -3.66 -2.06 -0.25
N LEU A 376 -2.61 -2.32 0.55
CA LEU A 376 -1.84 -3.54 0.49
C LEU A 376 -2.69 -4.78 0.80
N LYS A 377 -3.54 -4.73 1.85
CA LYS A 377 -4.51 -5.79 2.19
C LYS A 377 -5.43 -6.10 1.00
N ALA A 378 -5.99 -5.08 0.37
CA ALA A 378 -6.90 -5.23 -0.77
C ALA A 378 -6.21 -5.68 -2.08
N MET A 379 -4.88 -5.55 -2.15
CA MET A 379 -4.07 -6.00 -3.30
C MET A 379 -3.52 -7.42 -3.14
N THR A 380 -3.77 -8.09 -2.02
CA THR A 380 -3.27 -9.45 -1.78
C THR A 380 -3.75 -10.45 -2.86
N PRO A 381 -2.91 -11.39 -3.30
CA PRO A 381 -1.49 -11.53 -2.95
C PRO A 381 -0.60 -10.50 -3.68
N ASN A 382 0.43 -10.00 -2.99
CA ASN A 382 1.32 -8.98 -3.54
C ASN A 382 2.77 -9.07 -3.04
N VAL A 383 3.67 -8.42 -3.80
CA VAL A 383 5.08 -8.22 -3.44
C VAL A 383 5.30 -6.75 -3.15
N VAL A 384 5.84 -6.45 -1.97
CA VAL A 384 6.16 -5.08 -1.54
C VAL A 384 7.67 -4.90 -1.52
N ILE A 385 8.17 -4.02 -2.38
CA ILE A 385 9.60 -3.68 -2.45
C ILE A 385 9.86 -2.40 -1.65
N ILE A 386 10.82 -2.48 -0.73
CA ILE A 386 11.35 -1.33 0.02
C ILE A 386 12.81 -1.17 -0.39
N ASP A 387 13.08 -0.18 -1.21
CA ASP A 387 14.46 0.15 -1.57
C ASP A 387 15.06 1.11 -0.54
N GLU A 388 16.37 1.02 -0.31
CA GLU A 388 17.07 1.76 0.76
C GLU A 388 16.39 1.59 2.13
N ALA A 389 16.04 0.34 2.48
CA ALA A 389 15.27 0.02 3.69
C ALA A 389 15.94 0.52 4.98
N ASP A 390 17.27 0.65 5.02
CA ASP A 390 18.02 1.25 6.12
C ASP A 390 17.66 2.72 6.37
N LYS A 391 17.26 3.47 5.35
CA LYS A 391 16.79 4.86 5.50
C LYS A 391 15.37 4.94 6.04
N MET A 392 14.54 3.95 5.73
CA MET A 392 13.12 3.93 6.10
C MET A 392 12.86 3.22 7.42
N LEU A 393 13.53 2.09 7.66
CA LEU A 393 13.35 1.21 8.81
C LEU A 393 14.57 1.18 9.74
N GLY A 394 15.53 2.08 9.58
CA GLY A 394 16.74 2.15 10.40
C GLY A 394 16.54 2.97 11.68
N ASN A 395 17.32 2.64 12.70
CA ASN A 395 17.49 3.49 13.87
C ASN A 395 18.53 4.58 13.54
N GLU A 396 18.14 5.82 13.45
CA GLU A 396 19.11 6.91 13.40
C GLU A 396 19.75 7.06 14.80
N VAL A 397 21.03 6.72 14.90
CA VAL A 397 21.85 6.98 16.07
C VAL A 397 22.22 8.47 16.06
N GLY A 398 21.52 9.29 16.86
CA GLY A 398 21.99 10.65 17.17
C GLY A 398 21.14 11.83 16.76
N GLY A 399 19.85 11.66 16.46
CA GLY A 399 18.88 12.77 16.35
C GLY A 399 17.74 12.59 17.35
N ASP A 400 17.07 13.67 17.74
CA ASP A 400 15.78 13.61 18.44
C ASP A 400 14.81 12.78 17.58
N SER A 401 14.88 11.44 17.72
CA SER A 401 13.93 10.53 17.09
C SER A 401 12.58 10.87 17.68
N ASN A 402 11.78 11.60 16.91
CA ASN A 402 10.45 11.95 17.32
C ASN A 402 9.71 10.66 17.70
N LYS A 403 9.07 10.65 18.85
CA LYS A 403 8.21 9.54 19.33
C LYS A 403 7.21 9.07 18.27
N VAL A 404 6.99 9.85 17.24
CA VAL A 404 6.17 9.55 16.06
C VAL A 404 6.84 8.54 15.14
N ASP A 405 8.15 8.68 14.86
CA ASP A 405 8.88 7.74 14.01
C ASP A 405 8.93 6.34 14.65
N GLU A 406 9.03 6.26 15.98
CA GLU A 406 8.98 4.98 16.72
C GLU A 406 7.60 4.31 16.61
N ARG A 407 6.51 5.07 16.71
CA ARG A 407 5.15 4.54 16.56
C ARG A 407 4.88 4.05 15.14
N VAL A 408 5.28 4.85 14.16
CA VAL A 408 5.18 4.50 12.73
C VAL A 408 5.94 3.23 12.43
N PHE A 409 7.17 3.14 12.90
CA PHE A 409 7.98 1.92 12.79
C PHE A 409 7.33 0.73 13.49
N GLY A 410 6.81 0.93 14.70
CA GLY A 410 6.08 -0.08 15.46
C GLY A 410 4.85 -0.61 14.71
N ALA A 411 4.01 0.28 14.17
CA ALA A 411 2.85 -0.09 13.39
C ALA A 411 3.22 -0.86 12.11
N PHE A 412 4.28 -0.40 11.43
CA PHE A 412 4.77 -1.04 10.21
C PHE A 412 5.32 -2.45 10.46
N THR A 413 6.13 -2.61 11.52
CA THR A 413 6.70 -3.91 11.90
C THR A 413 5.63 -4.86 12.45
N ALA A 414 4.61 -4.35 13.13
CA ALA A 414 3.45 -5.14 13.54
C ALA A 414 2.67 -5.67 12.33
N PHE A 415 2.43 -4.82 11.33
CA PHE A 415 1.75 -5.23 10.10
C PHE A 415 2.56 -6.26 9.29
N MET A 416 3.90 -6.09 9.19
CA MET A 416 4.76 -7.09 8.54
C MET A 416 4.71 -8.45 9.22
N GLY A 417 4.59 -8.48 10.56
CA GLY A 417 4.55 -9.71 11.34
C GLY A 417 3.16 -10.31 11.56
N ASP A 418 2.11 -9.73 10.96
CA ASP A 418 0.75 -10.22 11.13
C ASP A 418 0.56 -11.58 10.44
N PRO A 419 0.24 -12.66 11.20
CA PRO A 419 0.08 -14.00 10.65
C PRO A 419 -1.03 -14.12 9.59
N GLU A 420 -2.02 -13.23 9.62
CA GLU A 420 -3.11 -13.22 8.64
C GLU A 420 -2.62 -12.99 7.21
N TYR A 421 -1.52 -12.23 7.06
CA TYR A 421 -0.97 -11.85 5.75
C TYR A 421 0.24 -12.68 5.33
N ARG A 422 0.65 -13.68 6.12
CA ARG A 422 1.70 -14.63 5.74
C ARG A 422 1.30 -15.39 4.47
N GLY A 423 2.21 -15.46 3.49
CA GLY A 423 1.94 -16.03 2.16
C GLY A 423 1.04 -15.18 1.26
N LYS A 424 0.49 -14.05 1.78
CA LYS A 424 -0.33 -13.10 1.01
C LYS A 424 0.41 -11.81 0.67
N ILE A 425 1.30 -11.34 1.56
CA ILE A 425 2.16 -10.17 1.34
C ILE A 425 3.60 -10.63 1.49
N PHE A 426 4.41 -10.46 0.45
CA PHE A 426 5.81 -10.80 0.48
C PHE A 426 6.67 -9.53 0.50
N TRP A 427 7.47 -9.38 1.57
CA TRP A 427 8.29 -8.21 1.79
C TRP A 427 9.69 -8.38 1.22
N LEU A 428 10.14 -7.42 0.41
CA LEU A 428 11.46 -7.41 -0.19
C LEU A 428 12.20 -6.13 0.23
N LEU A 429 13.10 -6.26 1.21
CA LEU A 429 13.85 -5.16 1.79
C LEU A 429 15.24 -5.10 1.19
N LEU A 430 15.55 -4.05 0.43
CA LEU A 430 16.86 -3.86 -0.20
C LEU A 430 17.67 -2.85 0.61
N THR A 431 18.90 -3.18 0.97
CA THR A 431 19.76 -2.29 1.75
C THR A 431 21.24 -2.43 1.40
N ALA A 432 21.96 -1.32 1.52
CA ALA A 432 23.42 -1.34 1.45
C ALA A 432 24.06 -1.28 2.85
N ARG A 433 23.26 -1.09 3.92
CA ARG A 433 23.69 -0.93 5.30
C ARG A 433 22.82 -1.77 6.24
N PRO A 434 22.93 -3.09 6.20
CA PRO A 434 22.00 -3.98 6.93
C PRO A 434 22.03 -3.76 8.44
N PHE A 435 23.19 -3.41 9.02
CA PHE A 435 23.32 -3.14 10.46
C PHE A 435 22.65 -1.84 10.93
N ASN A 436 22.22 -0.97 10.00
CA ASN A 436 21.43 0.20 10.34
C ASN A 436 19.92 -0.11 10.43
N LEU A 437 19.48 -1.28 9.95
CA LEU A 437 18.10 -1.72 10.13
C LEU A 437 17.81 -1.93 11.62
N ALA A 438 16.60 -1.58 12.06
CA ALA A 438 16.19 -1.88 13.41
C ALA A 438 16.20 -3.39 13.66
N PRO A 439 16.73 -3.87 14.80
CA PRO A 439 16.90 -5.31 15.08
C PRO A 439 15.61 -6.12 14.99
N ASP A 440 14.48 -5.46 15.24
CA ASP A 440 13.16 -6.09 15.18
C ASP A 440 12.69 -6.44 13.76
N THR A 441 13.29 -5.85 12.73
CA THR A 441 12.90 -6.08 11.33
C THR A 441 13.24 -7.50 10.88
N GLY A 442 14.41 -8.03 11.26
CA GLY A 442 14.92 -9.34 10.85
C GLY A 442 14.61 -10.47 11.85
N ARG A 443 13.68 -10.29 12.79
CA ARG A 443 13.31 -11.37 13.73
C ARG A 443 12.46 -12.45 13.07
N PRO A 444 12.57 -13.73 13.52
CA PRO A 444 11.66 -14.79 13.10
C PRO A 444 10.19 -14.38 13.23
N GLY A 445 9.37 -14.70 12.22
CA GLY A 445 7.98 -14.28 12.12
C GLY A 445 7.78 -12.91 11.46
N ARG A 446 8.86 -12.24 11.03
CA ARG A 446 8.85 -11.00 10.22
C ARG A 446 9.62 -11.24 8.92
N VAL A 447 10.67 -10.47 8.63
CA VAL A 447 11.49 -10.71 7.43
C VAL A 447 12.60 -11.69 7.76
N GLU A 448 12.32 -12.97 7.57
CA GLU A 448 13.08 -14.10 8.15
C GLU A 448 14.34 -14.45 7.38
N GLU A 449 14.37 -14.21 6.07
CA GLU A 449 15.45 -14.61 5.20
C GLU A 449 16.41 -13.46 4.88
N HIS A 450 17.69 -13.68 5.03
CA HIS A 450 18.73 -12.70 4.74
C HIS A 450 19.60 -13.18 3.58
N VAL A 451 19.23 -12.77 2.37
CA VAL A 451 19.83 -13.23 1.11
C VAL A 451 20.75 -12.15 0.54
N PRO A 452 22.07 -12.25 0.73
CA PRO A 452 22.99 -11.20 0.30
C PRO A 452 23.18 -11.21 -1.21
N ILE A 453 23.07 -10.03 -1.83
CA ILE A 453 23.34 -9.84 -3.25
C ILE A 453 24.74 -9.22 -3.37
N LEU A 454 25.71 -10.02 -3.81
CA LEU A 454 27.12 -9.63 -3.88
C LEU A 454 27.57 -9.33 -5.30
N ALA A 455 28.71 -8.66 -5.41
CA ALA A 455 29.38 -8.53 -6.69
C ALA A 455 29.92 -9.90 -7.16
N PRO A 456 30.01 -10.15 -8.48
CA PRO A 456 30.47 -11.43 -9.00
C PRO A 456 31.97 -11.64 -8.68
N GLU A 457 32.30 -12.80 -8.15
CA GLU A 457 33.68 -13.19 -7.84
C GLU A 457 34.29 -14.03 -8.96
N THR A 458 33.56 -15.01 -9.45
CA THR A 458 34.06 -15.94 -10.48
C THR A 458 34.06 -15.32 -11.88
N LEU A 459 34.97 -15.78 -12.74
CA LEU A 459 35.02 -15.35 -14.13
C LEU A 459 33.72 -15.68 -14.87
N GLU A 460 33.11 -16.83 -14.56
CA GLU A 460 31.86 -17.29 -15.13
C GLU A 460 30.69 -16.36 -14.79
N ASP A 461 30.55 -15.96 -13.51
CA ASP A 461 29.54 -15.00 -13.10
C ASP A 461 29.74 -13.62 -13.75
N LYS A 462 30.99 -13.12 -13.76
CA LYS A 462 31.33 -11.84 -14.40
C LYS A 462 30.97 -11.85 -15.88
N LYS A 463 31.28 -12.94 -16.59
CA LYS A 463 30.93 -13.12 -18.01
C LYS A 463 29.42 -13.20 -18.19
N SER A 464 28.72 -13.99 -17.37
CA SER A 464 27.26 -14.10 -17.41
C SER A 464 26.55 -12.76 -17.21
N ILE A 465 27.05 -11.94 -16.29
CA ILE A 465 26.52 -10.59 -16.05
C ILE A 465 26.79 -9.67 -17.26
N LEU A 466 28.02 -9.71 -17.80
CA LEU A 466 28.35 -8.93 -18.98
C LEU A 466 27.47 -9.30 -20.18
N ASP A 467 27.25 -10.58 -20.40
CA ASP A 467 26.38 -11.08 -21.47
C ASP A 467 24.92 -10.63 -21.26
N ALA A 468 24.41 -10.66 -20.03
CA ALA A 468 23.09 -10.16 -19.67
C ALA A 468 22.97 -8.64 -19.94
N VAL A 469 23.98 -7.86 -19.53
CA VAL A 469 24.07 -6.43 -19.79
C VAL A 469 24.10 -6.16 -21.30
N CYS A 470 24.96 -6.85 -22.04
CA CYS A 470 25.07 -6.69 -23.48
C CYS A 470 23.74 -7.01 -24.19
N ARG A 471 23.11 -8.12 -23.84
CA ARG A 471 21.77 -8.50 -24.37
C ARG A 471 20.73 -7.40 -24.10
N SER A 472 20.68 -6.92 -22.86
CA SER A 472 19.70 -5.88 -22.47
C SER A 472 19.88 -4.57 -23.22
N ARG A 473 21.11 -4.26 -23.66
CA ARG A 473 21.48 -3.04 -24.37
C ARG A 473 21.58 -3.22 -25.89
N GLY A 474 21.26 -4.40 -26.42
CA GLY A 474 21.39 -4.69 -27.82
C GLY A 474 22.83 -4.55 -28.31
N ILE A 475 23.76 -5.13 -27.57
CA ILE A 475 25.20 -5.17 -27.88
C ILE A 475 25.60 -6.61 -28.15
N LYS A 476 26.42 -6.83 -29.18
CA LYS A 476 27.13 -8.07 -29.43
C LYS A 476 28.62 -7.74 -29.48
N LEU A 477 29.38 -8.31 -28.55
CA LEU A 477 30.84 -8.15 -28.57
C LEU A 477 31.45 -9.06 -29.63
N VAL A 478 32.33 -8.50 -30.45
CA VAL A 478 33.01 -9.21 -31.55
C VAL A 478 34.51 -8.94 -31.56
N GLU A 479 35.29 -9.96 -31.87
CA GLU A 479 36.76 -9.77 -32.12
C GLU A 479 37.04 -9.19 -33.49
N GLN A 480 38.28 -8.76 -33.71
CA GLN A 480 38.75 -8.36 -35.04
C GLN A 480 38.73 -9.58 -35.95
N GLY A 481 37.71 -9.65 -36.83
CA GLY A 481 37.47 -10.81 -37.69
C GLY A 481 36.08 -11.41 -37.55
N GLY A 482 35.25 -10.91 -36.61
CA GLY A 482 33.81 -11.22 -36.54
C GLY A 482 33.41 -12.41 -35.63
N GLY A 483 34.37 -13.00 -34.91
CA GLY A 483 34.10 -14.06 -33.92
C GLY A 483 33.70 -13.52 -32.55
N ALA A 484 33.19 -14.39 -31.68
CA ALA A 484 33.00 -14.06 -30.24
C ALA A 484 34.36 -14.05 -29.54
N PRO A 485 34.57 -13.16 -28.54
CA PRO A 485 35.81 -13.13 -27.77
C PRO A 485 36.07 -14.43 -27.03
N GLU A 486 37.33 -14.90 -26.97
CA GLU A 486 37.74 -16.07 -26.23
C GLU A 486 37.74 -15.84 -24.72
N ASP A 487 37.62 -16.91 -23.92
CA ASP A 487 37.60 -16.83 -22.45
C ASP A 487 38.87 -16.17 -21.86
N GLY A 488 40.03 -16.33 -22.48
CA GLY A 488 41.26 -15.65 -22.09
C GLY A 488 41.21 -14.12 -22.23
N ALA A 489 40.49 -13.61 -23.22
CA ALA A 489 40.29 -12.18 -23.40
C ALA A 489 39.39 -11.60 -22.27
N PHE A 490 38.35 -12.33 -21.85
CA PHE A 490 37.55 -11.93 -20.71
C PHE A 490 38.30 -11.98 -19.38
N ALA A 491 39.18 -12.96 -19.16
CA ALA A 491 40.02 -13.00 -17.98
C ALA A 491 40.88 -11.73 -17.88
N THR A 492 41.55 -11.35 -18.96
CA THR A 492 42.37 -10.12 -19.03
C THR A 492 41.55 -8.87 -18.76
N LEU A 493 40.32 -8.78 -19.30
CA LEU A 493 39.41 -7.68 -19.10
C LEU A 493 39.00 -7.53 -17.63
N PHE A 494 38.63 -8.63 -16.96
CA PHE A 494 38.19 -8.59 -15.58
C PHE A 494 39.34 -8.42 -14.59
N ASP A 495 40.53 -8.86 -14.92
CA ASP A 495 41.73 -8.57 -14.12
C ASP A 495 42.05 -7.05 -14.17
N ALA A 496 41.91 -6.42 -15.31
CA ALA A 496 42.06 -4.96 -15.44
C ALA A 496 41.02 -4.16 -14.67
N LEU A 497 39.77 -4.64 -14.61
CA LEU A 497 38.68 -4.00 -13.87
C LEU A 497 38.78 -4.21 -12.35
N GLY A 498 39.33 -5.32 -11.92
CA GLY A 498 39.38 -5.72 -10.52
C GLY A 498 37.98 -5.94 -9.93
N PHE A 499 37.62 -5.19 -8.87
CA PHE A 499 36.27 -5.21 -8.31
C PHE A 499 35.29 -4.49 -9.24
N VAL A 500 34.34 -5.23 -9.78
CA VAL A 500 33.38 -4.69 -10.75
C VAL A 500 31.95 -4.98 -10.32
N THR A 501 31.08 -3.97 -10.43
CA THR A 501 29.64 -4.11 -10.20
C THR A 501 28.89 -4.20 -11.53
N PRO A 502 27.73 -4.87 -11.58
CA PRO A 502 26.86 -4.86 -12.77
C PRO A 502 26.55 -3.46 -13.31
N ALA A 503 26.36 -2.47 -12.43
CA ALA A 503 26.13 -1.09 -12.83
C ALA A 503 27.35 -0.46 -13.55
N ALA A 504 28.56 -0.79 -13.11
CA ALA A 504 29.79 -0.36 -13.79
C ALA A 504 29.93 -1.00 -15.18
N LEU A 505 29.65 -2.31 -15.29
CA LEU A 505 29.64 -3.01 -16.59
C LEU A 505 28.60 -2.40 -17.54
N GLU A 506 27.42 -2.06 -17.04
CA GLU A 506 26.39 -1.40 -17.84
C GLU A 506 26.83 -0.03 -18.35
N LEU A 507 27.50 0.76 -17.51
CA LEU A 507 28.02 2.07 -17.91
C LEU A 507 29.09 1.93 -19.00
N ILE A 508 30.04 1.01 -18.84
CA ILE A 508 31.09 0.71 -19.82
C ILE A 508 30.47 0.25 -21.15
N ALA A 509 29.53 -0.71 -21.09
CA ALA A 509 28.83 -1.22 -22.26
C ALA A 509 28.08 -0.11 -23.03
N ASN A 510 27.41 0.79 -22.32
CA ASN A 510 26.71 1.93 -22.91
C ASN A 510 27.71 2.94 -23.56
N ARG A 511 28.91 3.12 -22.99
CA ARG A 511 29.96 3.94 -23.56
C ARG A 511 30.52 3.30 -24.83
N ALA A 512 30.91 2.04 -24.76
CA ALA A 512 31.43 1.29 -25.91
C ALA A 512 30.41 1.25 -27.08
N ARG A 513 29.13 1.08 -26.81
CA ARG A 513 28.07 1.18 -27.81
C ARG A 513 28.02 2.56 -28.47
N ARG A 514 28.15 3.64 -27.68
CA ARG A 514 28.18 5.02 -28.23
C ARG A 514 29.40 5.26 -29.09
N THR A 515 30.57 4.79 -28.67
CA THR A 515 31.85 4.91 -29.41
C THR A 515 31.77 4.14 -30.71
N ALA A 516 31.32 2.89 -30.72
CA ALA A 516 31.12 2.09 -31.93
C ALA A 516 30.16 2.78 -32.92
N ARG A 517 29.03 3.33 -32.44
CA ARG A 517 28.09 4.07 -33.29
C ARG A 517 28.73 5.34 -33.90
N ARG A 518 29.56 6.08 -33.14
CA ARG A 518 30.27 7.24 -33.65
C ARG A 518 31.33 6.86 -34.68
N ALA A 519 31.91 5.68 -34.59
CA ALA A 519 32.81 5.10 -35.58
C ALA A 519 32.09 4.59 -36.84
N GLY A 520 30.77 4.78 -36.96
CA GLY A 520 30.00 4.42 -38.15
C GLY A 520 29.43 3.02 -38.15
N ILE A 521 29.54 2.26 -37.05
CA ILE A 521 28.92 0.93 -36.92
C ILE A 521 27.43 1.11 -36.69
N ALA A 522 26.63 0.74 -37.69
CA ALA A 522 25.18 0.83 -37.62
C ALA A 522 24.58 -0.39 -36.88
N PRO A 523 23.47 -0.22 -36.13
CA PRO A 523 22.72 -1.36 -35.60
C PRO A 523 22.15 -2.18 -36.76
N ASP A 524 22.05 -3.49 -36.55
CA ASP A 524 21.32 -4.40 -37.46
C ASP A 524 19.87 -3.91 -37.61
N SER A 525 19.40 -3.78 -38.83
CA SER A 525 18.09 -3.23 -39.19
C SER A 525 16.92 -4.10 -38.68
N LYS A 526 17.14 -5.40 -38.42
CA LYS A 526 16.14 -6.34 -37.97
C LYS A 526 16.11 -6.53 -36.44
N THR A 527 17.30 -6.55 -35.82
CA THR A 527 17.46 -6.89 -34.39
C THR A 527 17.74 -5.68 -33.51
N SER A 528 18.08 -4.52 -34.10
CA SER A 528 18.58 -3.33 -33.39
C SER A 528 19.85 -3.57 -32.57
N VAL A 529 20.53 -4.70 -32.77
CA VAL A 529 21.78 -5.07 -32.10
C VAL A 529 22.94 -4.41 -32.83
N ILE A 530 23.88 -3.85 -32.08
CA ILE A 530 25.11 -3.27 -32.60
C ILE A 530 26.29 -4.19 -32.30
N GLU A 531 27.09 -4.50 -33.29
CA GLU A 531 28.34 -5.23 -33.11
C GLU A 531 29.42 -4.26 -32.61
N VAL A 532 29.86 -4.46 -31.39
CA VAL A 532 30.90 -3.62 -30.74
C VAL A 532 32.22 -4.38 -30.75
N PRO A 533 33.27 -3.84 -31.36
CA PRO A 533 34.59 -4.47 -31.31
C PRO A 533 35.06 -4.61 -29.86
N PHE A 534 35.57 -5.78 -29.52
CA PHE A 534 36.06 -6.06 -28.16
C PHE A 534 37.21 -5.11 -27.75
N THR A 535 38.02 -4.66 -28.72
CA THR A 535 39.05 -3.65 -28.52
C THR A 535 38.47 -2.32 -28.06
N THR A 536 37.36 -1.86 -28.68
CA THR A 536 36.65 -0.64 -28.23
C THR A 536 36.11 -0.79 -26.80
N PHE A 537 35.65 -1.98 -26.45
CA PHE A 537 35.21 -2.26 -25.07
C PHE A 537 36.40 -2.19 -24.09
N LEU A 538 37.54 -2.75 -24.43
CA LEU A 538 38.76 -2.68 -23.62
C LEU A 538 39.29 -1.25 -23.44
N GLU A 539 39.21 -0.40 -24.49
CA GLU A 539 39.59 1.03 -24.41
C GLU A 539 38.70 1.77 -23.41
N GLU A 540 37.38 1.49 -23.38
CA GLU A 540 36.47 2.09 -22.43
C GLU A 540 36.71 1.56 -21.00
N VAL A 541 37.12 0.28 -20.85
CA VAL A 541 37.56 -0.28 -19.56
C VAL A 541 38.82 0.41 -19.05
N ALA A 542 39.82 0.59 -19.92
CA ALA A 542 41.07 1.26 -19.55
C ALA A 542 40.86 2.72 -19.13
N SER A 543 39.84 3.35 -19.66
CA SER A 543 39.48 4.74 -19.36
C SER A 543 38.46 4.86 -18.20
N PHE A 544 38.00 3.73 -17.65
CA PHE A 544 36.98 3.72 -16.63
C PHE A 544 37.55 4.05 -15.24
N VAL A 545 36.97 5.03 -14.59
CA VAL A 545 37.26 5.33 -13.19
C VAL A 545 36.02 4.93 -12.38
N PRO A 546 36.15 3.95 -11.47
CA PRO A 546 35.03 3.52 -10.63
C PRO A 546 34.45 4.64 -9.77
N GLU A 547 33.13 4.74 -9.70
CA GLU A 547 32.48 5.65 -8.77
C GLU A 547 32.57 5.08 -7.34
N GLY A 548 33.03 5.91 -6.41
CA GLY A 548 33.11 5.60 -4.99
C GLY A 548 34.44 4.95 -4.54
N SER A 549 34.64 4.95 -3.25
CA SER A 549 35.82 4.33 -2.62
C SER A 549 35.72 2.81 -2.68
N LYS A 550 36.76 2.14 -3.15
CA LYS A 550 36.88 0.68 -3.09
C LYS A 550 36.65 0.14 -1.68
N SER A 551 37.17 0.84 -0.67
CA SER A 551 36.99 0.50 0.74
C SER A 551 35.50 0.55 1.17
N LYS A 552 34.70 1.47 0.64
CA LYS A 552 33.27 1.55 0.91
C LYS A 552 32.51 0.35 0.35
N LEU A 553 32.81 -0.05 -0.88
CA LEU A 553 32.19 -1.23 -1.49
C LEU A 553 32.60 -2.52 -0.79
N GLN A 554 33.88 -2.62 -0.37
CA GLN A 554 34.36 -3.75 0.44
C GLN A 554 33.66 -3.82 1.79
N LEU A 555 33.50 -2.68 2.49
CA LEU A 555 32.76 -2.62 3.74
C LEU A 555 31.34 -3.11 3.57
N GLN A 556 30.62 -2.60 2.58
CA GLN A 556 29.25 -3.02 2.29
C GLN A 556 29.13 -4.51 1.93
N THR A 557 30.15 -5.07 1.25
CA THR A 557 30.22 -6.50 0.94
C THR A 557 30.38 -7.32 2.20
N ILE A 558 31.32 -6.97 3.08
CA ILE A 558 31.55 -7.69 4.35
C ILE A 558 30.32 -7.58 5.25
N GLU A 559 29.72 -6.40 5.35
CA GLU A 559 28.48 -6.22 6.12
C GLU A 559 27.34 -7.09 5.59
N ALA A 560 27.19 -7.22 4.27
CA ALA A 560 26.19 -8.08 3.66
C ALA A 560 26.44 -9.57 3.94
N VAL A 561 27.71 -10.00 3.86
CA VAL A 561 28.13 -11.37 4.18
C VAL A 561 27.86 -11.70 5.66
N MET A 562 28.24 -10.81 6.58
CA MET A 562 28.04 -11.01 8.02
C MET A 562 26.56 -10.94 8.44
N TYR A 563 25.72 -10.32 7.65
CA TYR A 563 24.29 -10.20 7.93
C TYR A 563 23.47 -11.40 7.43
N THR A 564 24.06 -12.30 6.63
CA THR A 564 23.34 -13.48 6.15
C THR A 564 23.02 -14.44 7.31
N ASN A 565 21.87 -15.10 7.23
CA ASN A 565 21.46 -16.11 8.20
C ASN A 565 21.57 -17.55 7.66
N HIS A 566 21.99 -17.73 6.41
CA HIS A 566 22.14 -19.06 5.82
C HIS A 566 23.36 -19.14 4.87
N LEU A 567 24.31 -20.05 5.16
CA LEU A 567 25.54 -20.19 4.39
C LEU A 567 25.34 -20.57 2.92
N ALA A 568 24.21 -21.20 2.57
CA ALA A 568 23.93 -21.57 1.19
C ALA A 568 23.71 -20.36 0.25
N TYR A 569 23.40 -19.19 0.82
CA TYR A 569 23.24 -17.96 0.03
C TYR A 569 24.57 -17.30 -0.35
N LEU A 570 25.68 -17.74 0.24
CA LEU A 570 26.99 -17.16 -0.03
C LEU A 570 27.75 -17.95 -1.10
N PRO A 571 28.33 -17.26 -2.11
CA PRO A 571 29.32 -17.86 -3.00
C PRO A 571 30.67 -18.05 -2.30
N GLU A 572 31.52 -18.92 -2.84
CA GLU A 572 32.93 -18.92 -2.47
C GLU A 572 33.62 -17.65 -3.04
N PRO A 573 34.60 -17.07 -2.31
CA PRO A 573 35.20 -17.53 -1.05
C PRO A 573 34.47 -17.06 0.23
N TRP A 574 33.39 -16.30 0.12
CA TRP A 574 32.71 -15.69 1.27
C TRP A 574 32.11 -16.71 2.22
N LYS A 575 31.62 -17.83 1.68
CA LYS A 575 31.07 -18.94 2.46
C LYS A 575 32.13 -19.55 3.41
N SER A 576 33.30 -19.86 2.88
CA SER A 576 34.40 -20.37 3.65
C SER A 576 34.92 -19.31 4.64
N ARG A 577 35.07 -18.06 4.23
CA ARG A 577 35.53 -16.99 5.13
C ARG A 577 34.60 -16.77 6.32
N LEU A 578 33.29 -16.74 6.11
CA LEU A 578 32.33 -16.56 7.20
C LEU A 578 32.31 -17.75 8.17
N ARG A 579 32.45 -18.98 7.63
CA ARG A 579 32.45 -20.18 8.44
C ARG A 579 33.74 -20.35 9.25
N ASP A 580 34.92 -20.12 8.62
CA ASP A 580 36.23 -20.52 9.15
C ASP A 580 36.92 -19.35 9.89
N ASP A 581 36.65 -18.09 9.57
CA ASP A 581 37.25 -16.89 10.19
C ASP A 581 36.25 -15.71 10.35
N PRO A 582 35.17 -15.88 11.13
CA PRO A 582 34.20 -14.79 11.39
C PRO A 582 34.82 -13.59 12.13
N ASP A 583 35.80 -13.87 13.02
CA ASP A 583 36.51 -12.83 13.77
C ASP A 583 37.41 -11.97 12.87
N GLY A 584 38.03 -12.59 11.84
CA GLY A 584 38.79 -11.91 10.83
C GLY A 584 37.93 -10.95 10.01
N LEU A 585 36.74 -11.39 9.60
CA LEU A 585 35.75 -10.52 8.93
C LEU A 585 35.31 -9.36 9.82
N SER A 586 35.09 -9.60 11.11
CA SER A 586 34.74 -8.56 12.07
C SER A 586 35.83 -7.51 12.22
N ARG A 587 37.11 -7.94 12.31
CA ARG A 587 38.25 -7.02 12.36
C ARG A 587 38.41 -6.21 11.08
N GLU A 588 38.31 -6.85 9.92
CA GLU A 588 38.37 -6.16 8.61
C GLU A 588 37.25 -5.13 8.45
N ARG A 589 36.02 -5.47 8.87
CA ARG A 589 34.91 -4.55 8.90
C ARG A 589 35.21 -3.30 9.73
N GLU A 590 35.72 -3.44 10.96
CA GLU A 590 36.04 -2.30 11.81
C GLU A 590 37.17 -1.43 11.21
N GLN A 591 38.20 -2.04 10.63
CA GLN A 591 39.27 -1.30 9.93
C GLN A 591 38.70 -0.48 8.75
N LEU A 592 37.80 -1.08 7.95
CA LEU A 592 37.18 -0.40 6.82
C LEU A 592 36.21 0.70 7.27
N ARG A 593 35.50 0.53 8.39
CA ARG A 593 34.64 1.58 8.97
C ARG A 593 35.45 2.83 9.33
N VAL A 594 36.61 2.67 9.95
CA VAL A 594 37.50 3.78 10.26
C VAL A 594 38.01 4.46 9.00
N LEU A 595 38.41 3.68 7.98
CA LEU A 595 38.90 4.22 6.70
C LEU A 595 37.84 5.01 5.92
N VAL A 596 36.59 4.58 5.99
CA VAL A 596 35.46 5.20 5.26
C VAL A 596 34.85 6.38 6.03
N GLY A 597 35.26 6.59 7.29
CA GLY A 597 34.74 7.66 8.13
C GLY A 597 33.33 7.40 8.66
N TYR A 598 32.90 6.16 8.73
CA TYR A 598 31.69 5.77 9.48
C TYR A 598 32.06 5.69 10.98
N GLN A 599 31.61 6.71 11.73
CA GLN A 599 31.59 6.64 13.20
C GLN A 599 30.43 5.80 13.70
#